data_d8eebfd3933ad9fd960a8ede67f1bdbd
#
_entry.id   d8eebfd3933ad9fd960a8ede67f1bdbd
#
_cell.length_a   1.000
_cell.length_b   1.000
_cell.length_c   1.000
_cell.angle_alpha   90.00
_cell.angle_beta   90.00
_cell.angle_gamma   90.00
#
_symmetry.space_group_name_H-M   'P 1'
#
loop_
_entity.id
_entity.type
_entity.pdbx_description
1 polymer ?
#
loop_
_entity_poly.entity_id
_entity_poly.type
_entity_poly.pdbx_seq_one_letter_code
_entity_poly.pdbx_strand_id
1 'polypeptide(L)'
;MDDMADGAIVCEGLVRIFTARGVEVQALQGLDLRIRTGEMVALVGASGSGKSTLLGILAGLDRPTAGSAHVAGHDLVSMKGAERLEYRRRSVGFVWQQSARNLLPYLSARENITMVHEVAGVMPRSERSAARDELLELLGASDVADKRPAEMSGGQRQRVAIAVALANRPRALLADEPTGELDEQTSAEVLAAMETVNRERGVTTLIVTHDASVTEHVERTVRIRDGRTSTETLRRTGTDHEGRSVRTAHEYAVLDRAGRMQLPADFVSALELRERVQLTLEPDHVRVAPGQERGGQEHTDAQRTRRQEDAR
;
A
#
# COMPACT_ATOMS: atom_id res chain seq x y z
N MET A 1 21.51 -11.89 8.30
CA MET A 1 21.49 -12.09 6.83
C MET A 1 20.31 -12.95 6.38
N ASP A 2 19.45 -13.36 7.33
CA ASP A 2 18.29 -14.26 7.07
C ASP A 2 16.94 -13.53 6.82
N ASP A 3 16.92 -12.21 6.90
CA ASP A 3 15.67 -11.42 6.88
C ASP A 3 15.18 -11.04 5.46
N MET A 4 15.96 -11.36 4.41
CA MET A 4 15.56 -11.15 3.00
C MET A 4 14.75 -12.33 2.43
N ALA A 5 14.76 -13.49 3.08
CA ALA A 5 14.20 -14.73 2.51
C ALA A 5 12.66 -14.81 2.56
N ASP A 6 11.97 -14.02 3.41
CA ASP A 6 10.53 -14.14 3.64
C ASP A 6 9.68 -12.98 3.08
N GLY A 7 10.28 -12.00 2.40
CA GLY A 7 9.58 -10.86 1.82
C GLY A 7 9.20 -11.07 0.35
N ALA A 8 7.91 -11.15 0.05
CA ALA A 8 7.45 -11.14 -1.35
C ALA A 8 7.58 -9.78 -2.01
N ILE A 9 7.44 -8.68 -1.22
CA ILE A 9 7.67 -7.30 -1.65
C ILE A 9 8.60 -6.63 -0.64
N VAL A 10 9.75 -6.12 -1.11
CA VAL A 10 10.74 -5.45 -0.26
C VAL A 10 11.21 -4.19 -0.96
N CYS A 11 10.97 -3.04 -0.34
CA CYS A 11 11.51 -1.73 -0.75
C CYS A 11 12.42 -1.19 0.35
N GLU A 12 13.59 -0.70 -0.04
CA GLU A 12 14.58 -0.19 0.91
C GLU A 12 15.12 1.16 0.44
N GLY A 13 14.83 2.21 1.21
CA GLY A 13 15.25 3.56 0.90
C GLY A 13 14.79 4.04 -0.47
N LEU A 14 13.59 3.62 -0.92
CA LEU A 14 13.12 3.84 -2.29
C LEU A 14 12.86 5.32 -2.55
N VAL A 15 13.51 5.87 -3.58
CA VAL A 15 13.39 7.28 -4.00
C VAL A 15 12.87 7.34 -5.43
N ARG A 16 11.93 8.25 -5.67
CA ARG A 16 11.49 8.59 -7.02
C ARG A 16 11.34 10.10 -7.17
N ILE A 17 12.12 10.66 -8.08
CA ILE A 17 12.11 12.07 -8.46
C ILE A 17 11.63 12.17 -9.89
N PHE A 18 10.62 12.99 -10.12
CA PHE A 18 10.17 13.39 -11.45
C PHE A 18 10.70 14.78 -11.77
N THR A 19 11.33 14.93 -12.93
CA THR A 19 11.80 16.22 -13.42
C THR A 19 10.98 16.62 -14.63
N ALA A 20 10.27 17.73 -14.55
CA ALA A 20 9.50 18.29 -15.66
C ALA A 20 9.67 19.81 -15.74
N ARG A 21 10.10 20.30 -16.89
CA ARG A 21 10.25 21.76 -17.15
C ARG A 21 11.06 22.51 -16.09
N GLY A 22 12.11 21.87 -15.54
CA GLY A 22 12.97 22.47 -14.49
C GLY A 22 12.40 22.42 -13.07
N VAL A 23 11.24 21.81 -12.88
CA VAL A 23 10.67 21.54 -11.54
C VAL A 23 10.93 20.08 -11.19
N GLU A 24 11.45 19.85 -9.99
CA GLU A 24 11.65 18.50 -9.44
C GLU A 24 10.57 18.22 -8.39
N VAL A 25 9.91 17.07 -8.56
CA VAL A 25 8.92 16.57 -7.60
C VAL A 25 9.42 15.24 -7.07
N GLN A 26 9.72 15.20 -5.78
CA GLN A 26 10.14 13.99 -5.10
C GLN A 26 8.90 13.24 -4.60
N ALA A 27 8.45 12.26 -5.38
CA ALA A 27 7.25 11.49 -5.07
C ALA A 27 7.48 10.40 -4.01
N LEU A 28 8.70 9.81 -3.96
CA LEU A 28 9.13 8.90 -2.90
C LEU A 28 10.44 9.40 -2.31
N GLN A 29 10.55 9.39 -0.98
CA GLN A 29 11.60 10.08 -0.23
C GLN A 29 12.40 9.13 0.68
N GLY A 30 12.80 7.96 0.17
CA GLY A 30 13.45 6.93 0.96
C GLY A 30 12.42 6.04 1.67
N LEU A 31 11.45 5.54 0.91
CA LEU A 31 10.39 4.68 1.42
C LEU A 31 10.91 3.28 1.70
N ASP A 32 10.64 2.79 2.90
CA ASP A 32 10.86 1.41 3.31
C ASP A 32 9.50 0.70 3.42
N LEU A 33 9.39 -0.48 2.78
CA LEU A 33 8.19 -1.31 2.83
C LEU A 33 8.58 -2.78 2.74
N ARG A 34 8.01 -3.62 3.61
CA ARG A 34 8.17 -5.07 3.52
C ARG A 34 6.82 -5.74 3.66
N ILE A 35 6.48 -6.62 2.72
CA ILE A 35 5.27 -7.45 2.74
C ILE A 35 5.71 -8.91 2.65
N ARG A 36 5.24 -9.73 3.55
CA ARG A 36 5.56 -11.16 3.60
C ARG A 36 4.86 -11.92 2.48
N THR A 37 5.40 -13.08 2.14
CA THR A 37 4.77 -13.99 1.18
C THR A 37 3.38 -14.41 1.67
N GLY A 38 2.36 -14.28 0.81
CA GLY A 38 0.97 -14.59 1.12
C GLY A 38 0.25 -13.54 1.96
N GLU A 39 0.92 -12.47 2.42
CA GLU A 39 0.28 -11.41 3.20
C GLU A 39 -0.63 -10.53 2.31
N MET A 40 -1.77 -10.11 2.85
CA MET A 40 -2.65 -9.11 2.24
C MET A 40 -2.57 -7.81 3.05
N VAL A 41 -2.08 -6.74 2.41
CA VAL A 41 -1.79 -5.45 3.04
C VAL A 41 -2.53 -4.33 2.35
N ALA A 42 -3.13 -3.42 3.12
CA ALA A 42 -3.64 -2.16 2.62
C ALA A 42 -2.60 -1.05 2.78
N LEU A 43 -2.35 -0.30 1.72
CA LEU A 43 -1.51 0.89 1.69
C LEU A 43 -2.39 2.12 1.59
N VAL A 44 -2.44 2.92 2.64
CA VAL A 44 -3.30 4.11 2.72
C VAL A 44 -2.51 5.40 2.78
N GLY A 45 -3.12 6.50 2.35
CA GLY A 45 -2.49 7.83 2.43
C GLY A 45 -3.28 8.85 1.63
N ALA A 46 -3.03 10.14 1.87
CA ALA A 46 -3.65 11.23 1.15
C ALA A 46 -3.30 11.22 -0.36
N SER A 47 -4.07 11.94 -1.17
CA SER A 47 -3.71 12.17 -2.57
C SER A 47 -2.32 12.82 -2.65
N GLY A 48 -1.50 12.40 -3.60
CA GLY A 48 -0.13 12.89 -3.76
C GLY A 48 0.90 12.32 -2.79
N SER A 49 0.55 11.41 -1.87
CA SER A 49 1.51 10.82 -0.91
C SER A 49 2.52 9.83 -1.54
N GLY A 50 2.44 9.53 -2.83
CA GLY A 50 3.36 8.63 -3.54
C GLY A 50 2.84 7.22 -3.79
N LYS A 51 1.60 6.88 -3.41
CA LYS A 51 1.02 5.53 -3.55
C LYS A 51 1.05 4.99 -4.97
N SER A 52 0.51 5.73 -5.94
CA SER A 52 0.47 5.29 -7.35
C SER A 52 1.87 5.24 -7.98
N THR A 53 2.81 6.09 -7.51
CA THR A 53 4.23 6.03 -7.91
C THR A 53 4.87 4.74 -7.42
N LEU A 54 4.68 4.38 -6.15
CA LEU A 54 5.15 3.12 -5.59
C LEU A 54 4.57 1.94 -6.37
N LEU A 55 3.24 1.94 -6.57
CA LEU A 55 2.56 0.87 -7.30
C LEU A 55 3.08 0.71 -8.73
N GLY A 56 3.33 1.83 -9.43
CA GLY A 56 3.93 1.84 -10.77
C GLY A 56 5.33 1.22 -10.80
N ILE A 57 6.15 1.48 -9.79
CA ILE A 57 7.48 0.85 -9.65
C ILE A 57 7.32 -0.65 -9.39
N LEU A 58 6.50 -1.04 -8.42
CA LEU A 58 6.26 -2.44 -8.07
C LEU A 58 5.66 -3.24 -9.23
N ALA A 59 4.83 -2.62 -10.07
CA ALA A 59 4.30 -3.23 -11.29
C ALA A 59 5.34 -3.33 -12.44
N GLY A 60 6.53 -2.81 -12.28
CA GLY A 60 7.53 -2.74 -13.33
C GLY A 60 7.18 -1.77 -14.47
N LEU A 61 6.31 -0.81 -14.22
CA LEU A 61 5.90 0.23 -15.19
C LEU A 61 6.81 1.46 -15.11
N ASP A 62 7.40 1.72 -13.95
CA ASP A 62 8.33 2.82 -13.71
C ASP A 62 9.63 2.30 -13.07
N ARG A 63 10.63 3.19 -12.94
CA ARG A 63 11.92 2.88 -12.30
C ARG A 63 12.19 3.83 -11.15
N PRO A 64 12.69 3.36 -10.02
CA PRO A 64 13.12 4.25 -8.96
C PRO A 64 14.34 5.07 -9.39
N THR A 65 14.52 6.23 -8.77
CA THR A 65 15.70 7.08 -8.95
C THR A 65 16.86 6.56 -8.08
N ALA A 66 16.55 6.04 -6.87
CA ALA A 66 17.51 5.45 -5.95
C ALA A 66 16.82 4.45 -5.01
N GLY A 67 17.60 3.72 -4.23
CA GLY A 67 17.13 2.66 -3.34
C GLY A 67 16.97 1.33 -4.06
N SER A 68 16.32 0.36 -3.42
CA SER A 68 16.06 -0.96 -3.97
C SER A 68 14.58 -1.34 -3.90
N ALA A 69 14.13 -2.16 -4.85
CA ALA A 69 12.78 -2.72 -4.87
C ALA A 69 12.82 -4.14 -5.41
N HIS A 70 12.37 -5.10 -4.61
CA HIS A 70 12.28 -6.51 -4.97
C HIS A 70 10.82 -6.97 -4.87
N VAL A 71 10.34 -7.69 -5.86
CA VAL A 71 9.00 -8.28 -5.87
C VAL A 71 9.10 -9.71 -6.39
N ALA A 72 8.58 -10.67 -5.62
CA ALA A 72 8.55 -12.09 -5.98
C ALA A 72 9.93 -12.64 -6.39
N GLY A 73 11.02 -12.13 -5.78
CA GLY A 73 12.40 -12.51 -6.07
C GLY A 73 13.06 -11.76 -7.24
N HIS A 74 12.35 -10.82 -7.90
CA HIS A 74 12.90 -10.01 -8.98
C HIS A 74 13.42 -8.67 -8.47
N ASP A 75 14.64 -8.28 -8.85
CA ASP A 75 15.18 -6.95 -8.60
C ASP A 75 14.70 -5.97 -9.68
N LEU A 76 13.78 -5.07 -9.31
CA LEU A 76 13.14 -4.14 -10.25
C LEU A 76 14.07 -3.01 -10.72
N VAL A 77 15.19 -2.77 -10.01
CA VAL A 77 16.16 -1.72 -10.33
C VAL A 77 17.06 -2.19 -11.49
N SER A 78 17.64 -3.37 -11.35
CA SER A 78 18.59 -3.94 -12.32
C SER A 78 17.93 -4.53 -13.58
N MET A 79 16.62 -4.84 -13.48
CA MET A 79 15.83 -5.54 -14.51
C MET A 79 15.85 -4.82 -15.86
N LYS A 80 16.22 -5.55 -16.93
CA LYS A 80 16.24 -5.05 -18.31
C LYS A 80 14.87 -5.24 -19.01
N GLY A 81 14.75 -4.70 -20.21
CA GLY A 81 13.47 -4.69 -20.92
C GLY A 81 12.79 -6.06 -21.11
N ALA A 82 13.55 -7.10 -21.50
CA ALA A 82 13.02 -8.45 -21.69
C ALA A 82 12.60 -9.09 -20.35
N GLU A 83 13.44 -8.95 -19.30
CA GLU A 83 13.12 -9.44 -17.95
C GLU A 83 11.91 -8.72 -17.36
N ARG A 84 11.78 -7.41 -17.60
CA ARG A 84 10.65 -6.60 -17.16
C ARG A 84 9.35 -7.04 -17.83
N LEU A 85 9.41 -7.40 -19.11
CA LEU A 85 8.25 -7.95 -19.82
C LEU A 85 7.84 -9.30 -19.23
N GLU A 86 8.81 -10.17 -18.95
CA GLU A 86 8.56 -11.48 -18.36
C GLU A 86 8.02 -11.37 -16.92
N TYR A 87 8.59 -10.47 -16.12
CA TYR A 87 8.09 -10.13 -14.79
C TYR A 87 6.60 -9.75 -14.81
N ARG A 88 6.20 -8.81 -15.69
CA ARG A 88 4.82 -8.38 -15.83
C ARG A 88 3.87 -9.46 -16.36
N ARG A 89 4.40 -10.41 -17.14
CA ARG A 89 3.61 -11.51 -17.67
C ARG A 89 3.35 -12.63 -16.65
N ARG A 90 4.30 -12.88 -15.75
CA ARG A 90 4.31 -14.11 -14.94
C ARG A 90 4.31 -13.90 -13.45
N SER A 91 4.90 -12.81 -12.98
CA SER A 91 5.20 -12.65 -11.55
C SER A 91 4.26 -11.70 -10.83
N VAL A 92 3.65 -10.74 -11.56
CA VAL A 92 2.79 -9.73 -10.97
C VAL A 92 1.47 -9.61 -11.73
N GLY A 93 0.35 -9.62 -10.98
CA GLY A 93 -0.96 -9.22 -11.48
C GLY A 93 -1.23 -7.77 -11.10
N PHE A 94 -1.94 -7.03 -11.95
CA PHE A 94 -2.25 -5.63 -11.70
C PHE A 94 -3.73 -5.35 -11.94
N VAL A 95 -4.40 -4.78 -10.93
CA VAL A 95 -5.78 -4.31 -11.00
C VAL A 95 -5.77 -2.78 -10.99
N TRP A 96 -6.25 -2.18 -12.08
CA TRP A 96 -6.38 -0.74 -12.20
C TRP A 96 -7.62 -0.22 -11.47
N GLN A 97 -7.58 1.03 -11.01
CA GLN A 97 -8.73 1.73 -10.43
C GLN A 97 -9.97 1.61 -11.33
N GLN A 98 -9.79 1.84 -12.62
CA GLN A 98 -10.84 1.62 -13.61
C GLN A 98 -10.78 0.20 -14.17
N SER A 99 -11.73 -0.65 -13.82
CA SER A 99 -11.81 -2.04 -14.30
C SER A 99 -11.77 -2.18 -15.81
N ALA A 100 -12.25 -1.18 -16.56
CA ALA A 100 -12.18 -1.12 -18.02
C ALA A 100 -10.73 -1.20 -18.57
N ARG A 101 -9.71 -0.84 -17.76
CA ARG A 101 -8.30 -0.97 -18.18
C ARG A 101 -7.78 -2.40 -18.13
N ASN A 102 -8.44 -3.27 -17.38
CA ASN A 102 -8.10 -4.69 -17.29
C ASN A 102 -8.85 -5.54 -18.35
N LEU A 103 -9.90 -5.00 -18.94
CA LEU A 103 -10.83 -5.78 -19.77
C LEU A 103 -10.85 -5.28 -21.22
N LEU A 104 -10.85 -6.22 -22.15
CA LEU A 104 -11.13 -5.95 -23.55
C LEU A 104 -12.65 -5.92 -23.73
N PRO A 105 -13.24 -4.77 -24.14
CA PRO A 105 -14.69 -4.56 -24.06
C PRO A 105 -15.52 -5.42 -25.01
N TYR A 106 -14.88 -5.96 -26.04
CA TYR A 106 -15.51 -6.82 -27.08
C TYR A 106 -15.42 -8.32 -26.77
N LEU A 107 -14.66 -8.71 -25.71
CA LEU A 107 -14.53 -10.08 -25.23
C LEU A 107 -15.43 -10.32 -24.03
N SER A 108 -15.95 -11.54 -23.88
CA SER A 108 -16.61 -11.99 -22.66
C SER A 108 -15.61 -12.12 -21.51
N ALA A 109 -16.09 -12.32 -20.24
CA ALA A 109 -15.22 -12.59 -19.10
C ALA A 109 -14.30 -13.79 -19.36
N ARG A 110 -14.86 -14.87 -19.84
CA ARG A 110 -14.14 -16.11 -20.19
C ARG A 110 -13.07 -15.87 -21.25
N GLU A 111 -13.37 -15.11 -22.29
CA GLU A 111 -12.44 -14.79 -23.36
C GLU A 111 -11.32 -13.86 -22.90
N ASN A 112 -11.61 -12.89 -22.04
CA ASN A 112 -10.61 -12.00 -21.44
C ASN A 112 -9.54 -12.80 -20.67
N ILE A 113 -9.96 -13.75 -19.83
CA ILE A 113 -9.04 -14.61 -19.08
C ILE A 113 -8.27 -15.54 -20.02
N THR A 114 -8.94 -16.15 -20.98
CA THR A 114 -8.32 -17.06 -21.97
C THR A 114 -7.23 -16.34 -22.76
N MET A 115 -7.47 -15.09 -23.18
CA MET A 115 -6.47 -14.29 -23.87
C MET A 115 -5.20 -14.08 -23.07
N VAL A 116 -5.33 -13.83 -21.77
CA VAL A 116 -4.16 -13.69 -20.87
C VAL A 116 -3.36 -14.99 -20.82
N HIS A 117 -4.02 -16.15 -20.70
CA HIS A 117 -3.36 -17.45 -20.73
C HIS A 117 -2.62 -17.71 -22.06
N GLU A 118 -3.17 -17.24 -23.18
CA GLU A 118 -2.53 -17.43 -24.48
C GLU A 118 -1.32 -16.53 -24.69
N VAL A 119 -1.43 -15.25 -24.28
CA VAL A 119 -0.35 -14.27 -24.43
C VAL A 119 0.83 -14.59 -23.51
N ALA A 120 0.57 -15.06 -22.30
CA ALA A 120 1.63 -15.39 -21.37
C ALA A 120 2.29 -16.73 -21.66
N GLY A 121 1.53 -17.71 -22.15
CA GLY A 121 2.05 -19.03 -22.52
C GLY A 121 2.61 -19.85 -21.36
N VAL A 122 2.21 -19.54 -20.11
CA VAL A 122 2.77 -20.18 -18.90
C VAL A 122 2.06 -21.47 -18.51
N MET A 123 0.85 -21.68 -19.03
CA MET A 123 0.00 -22.82 -18.66
C MET A 123 -0.27 -23.71 -19.88
N PRO A 124 -0.20 -25.06 -19.74
CA PRO A 124 -0.60 -26.00 -20.77
C PRO A 124 -2.06 -25.74 -21.25
N ARG A 125 -2.29 -25.90 -22.54
CA ARG A 125 -3.64 -25.65 -23.09
C ARG A 125 -4.72 -26.50 -22.43
N SER A 126 -4.42 -27.73 -22.08
CA SER A 126 -5.34 -28.65 -21.40
C SER A 126 -5.83 -28.19 -20.04
N GLU A 127 -5.07 -27.34 -19.35
CA GLU A 127 -5.37 -26.86 -17.98
C GLU A 127 -6.10 -25.50 -17.97
N ARG A 128 -6.03 -24.72 -19.08
CA ARG A 128 -6.49 -23.33 -19.12
C ARG A 128 -7.99 -23.18 -18.84
N SER A 129 -8.80 -24.10 -19.36
CA SER A 129 -10.26 -24.06 -19.15
C SER A 129 -10.62 -24.27 -17.69
N ALA A 130 -10.09 -25.30 -17.08
CA ALA A 130 -10.34 -25.60 -15.65
C ALA A 130 -9.85 -24.46 -14.74
N ALA A 131 -8.62 -23.96 -14.97
CA ALA A 131 -8.04 -22.87 -14.17
C ALA A 131 -8.84 -21.57 -14.30
N ARG A 132 -9.37 -21.26 -15.49
CA ARG A 132 -10.23 -20.11 -15.71
C ARG A 132 -11.55 -20.24 -14.97
N ASP A 133 -12.22 -21.39 -15.11
CA ASP A 133 -13.54 -21.61 -14.54
C ASP A 133 -13.46 -21.64 -13.00
N GLU A 134 -12.42 -22.27 -12.43
CA GLU A 134 -12.10 -22.22 -10.99
C GLU A 134 -11.85 -20.78 -10.50
N LEU A 135 -11.16 -19.96 -11.29
CA LEU A 135 -10.89 -18.58 -10.90
C LEU A 135 -12.14 -17.70 -10.91
N LEU A 136 -13.02 -17.89 -11.88
CA LEU A 136 -14.33 -17.24 -11.92
C LEU A 136 -15.21 -17.66 -10.74
N GLU A 137 -15.17 -18.93 -10.35
CA GLU A 137 -15.89 -19.45 -9.19
C GLU A 137 -15.38 -18.82 -7.87
N LEU A 138 -14.05 -18.83 -7.65
CA LEU A 138 -13.43 -18.22 -6.47
C LEU A 138 -13.79 -16.74 -6.30
N LEU A 139 -13.96 -16.02 -7.41
CA LEU A 139 -14.30 -14.60 -7.40
C LEU A 139 -15.81 -14.34 -7.48
N GLY A 140 -16.64 -15.38 -7.46
CA GLY A 140 -18.10 -15.25 -7.55
C GLY A 140 -18.55 -14.57 -8.86
N ALA A 141 -17.89 -14.89 -9.98
CA ALA A 141 -18.14 -14.32 -11.30
C ALA A 141 -18.56 -15.36 -12.37
N SER A 142 -18.91 -16.60 -11.95
CA SER A 142 -19.31 -17.67 -12.85
C SER A 142 -20.59 -17.35 -13.65
N ASP A 143 -21.54 -16.63 -13.04
CA ASP A 143 -22.81 -16.20 -13.63
C ASP A 143 -22.65 -15.20 -14.79
N VAL A 144 -21.49 -14.55 -14.88
CA VAL A 144 -21.17 -13.57 -15.93
C VAL A 144 -20.07 -14.04 -16.88
N ALA A 145 -19.68 -15.32 -16.83
CA ALA A 145 -18.57 -15.88 -17.61
C ALA A 145 -18.68 -15.58 -19.11
N ASP A 146 -19.88 -15.62 -19.68
CA ASP A 146 -20.16 -15.42 -21.09
C ASP A 146 -20.63 -13.99 -21.43
N LYS A 147 -20.74 -13.10 -20.42
CA LYS A 147 -21.10 -11.69 -20.62
C LYS A 147 -19.89 -10.85 -20.99
N ARG A 148 -20.11 -9.78 -21.75
CA ARG A 148 -19.14 -8.72 -22.04
C ARG A 148 -19.17 -7.66 -20.93
N PRO A 149 -18.11 -6.88 -20.75
CA PRO A 149 -18.03 -5.85 -19.71
C PRO A 149 -19.22 -4.87 -19.68
N ALA A 150 -19.79 -4.53 -20.84
CA ALA A 150 -20.95 -3.64 -20.93
C ALA A 150 -22.26 -4.26 -20.34
N GLU A 151 -22.32 -5.58 -20.21
CA GLU A 151 -23.48 -6.34 -19.72
C GLU A 151 -23.38 -6.69 -18.24
N MET A 152 -22.31 -6.23 -17.56
CA MET A 152 -21.99 -6.52 -16.17
C MET A 152 -22.26 -5.32 -15.28
N SER A 153 -22.62 -5.55 -14.01
CA SER A 153 -22.58 -4.52 -12.96
C SER A 153 -21.15 -4.06 -12.67
N GLY A 154 -20.97 -2.96 -11.92
CA GLY A 154 -19.65 -2.48 -11.51
C GLY A 154 -18.85 -3.54 -10.76
N GLY A 155 -19.44 -4.16 -9.74
CA GLY A 155 -18.81 -5.22 -8.96
C GLY A 155 -18.50 -6.48 -9.77
N GLN A 156 -19.39 -6.88 -10.68
CA GLN A 156 -19.11 -8.00 -11.58
C GLN A 156 -17.91 -7.71 -12.48
N ARG A 157 -17.85 -6.51 -13.09
CA ARG A 157 -16.67 -6.08 -13.87
C ARG A 157 -15.40 -6.11 -13.05
N GLN A 158 -15.47 -5.62 -11.81
CA GLN A 158 -14.32 -5.58 -10.92
C GLN A 158 -13.82 -6.99 -10.56
N ARG A 159 -14.72 -7.92 -10.22
CA ARG A 159 -14.35 -9.31 -9.94
C ARG A 159 -13.73 -10.00 -11.18
N VAL A 160 -14.27 -9.73 -12.38
CA VAL A 160 -13.66 -10.21 -13.62
C VAL A 160 -12.30 -9.57 -13.91
N ALA A 161 -12.12 -8.28 -13.62
CA ALA A 161 -10.83 -7.59 -13.75
C ALA A 161 -9.77 -8.20 -12.84
N ILE A 162 -10.15 -8.55 -11.59
CA ILE A 162 -9.29 -9.26 -10.65
C ILE A 162 -8.96 -10.67 -11.18
N ALA A 163 -9.94 -11.40 -11.75
CA ALA A 163 -9.71 -12.68 -12.40
C ALA A 163 -8.68 -12.59 -13.53
N VAL A 164 -8.79 -11.59 -14.38
CA VAL A 164 -7.84 -11.34 -15.47
C VAL A 164 -6.42 -11.06 -14.90
N ALA A 165 -6.31 -10.26 -13.84
CA ALA A 165 -5.02 -9.99 -13.20
C ALA A 165 -4.38 -11.24 -12.57
N LEU A 166 -5.19 -12.20 -12.12
CA LEU A 166 -4.77 -13.44 -11.48
C LEU A 166 -4.61 -14.63 -12.44
N ALA A 167 -5.00 -14.49 -13.72
CA ALA A 167 -5.07 -15.58 -14.67
C ALA A 167 -3.77 -16.37 -14.84
N ASN A 168 -2.62 -15.69 -14.79
CA ASN A 168 -1.29 -16.31 -14.92
C ASN A 168 -0.71 -16.83 -13.60
N ARG A 169 -1.51 -16.94 -12.55
CA ARG A 169 -1.06 -17.37 -11.20
C ARG A 169 0.13 -16.53 -10.72
N PRO A 170 0.03 -15.19 -10.72
CA PRO A 170 1.11 -14.33 -10.27
C PRO A 170 1.42 -14.58 -8.79
N ARG A 171 2.66 -14.33 -8.38
CA ARG A 171 3.08 -14.42 -6.98
C ARG A 171 2.69 -13.18 -6.16
N ALA A 172 2.48 -12.06 -6.84
CA ALA A 172 2.01 -10.82 -6.23
C ALA A 172 0.86 -10.21 -7.03
N LEU A 173 -0.16 -9.72 -6.32
CA LEU A 173 -1.27 -8.95 -6.86
C LEU A 173 -1.17 -7.51 -6.33
N LEU A 174 -1.15 -6.56 -7.23
CA LEU A 174 -1.14 -5.13 -6.95
C LEU A 174 -2.48 -4.55 -7.38
N ALA A 175 -3.20 -3.88 -6.48
CA ALA A 175 -4.51 -3.32 -6.79
C ALA A 175 -4.53 -1.82 -6.46
N ASP A 176 -4.83 -0.99 -7.45
CA ASP A 176 -4.97 0.46 -7.33
C ASP A 176 -6.45 0.81 -7.17
N GLU A 177 -6.86 1.16 -5.96
CA GLU A 177 -8.22 1.52 -5.58
C GLU A 177 -9.30 0.57 -6.13
N PRO A 178 -9.22 -0.75 -5.84
CA PRO A 178 -10.06 -1.76 -6.50
C PRO A 178 -11.55 -1.62 -6.21
N THR A 179 -11.97 -0.80 -5.24
CA THR A 179 -13.35 -0.56 -4.84
C THR A 179 -13.81 0.88 -5.01
N GLY A 180 -12.93 1.77 -5.51
CA GLY A 180 -13.16 3.21 -5.52
C GLY A 180 -14.34 3.71 -6.38
N GLU A 181 -14.92 2.88 -7.26
CA GLU A 181 -16.09 3.20 -8.10
C GLU A 181 -17.34 2.39 -7.69
N LEU A 182 -17.31 1.71 -6.54
CA LEU A 182 -18.37 0.81 -6.08
C LEU A 182 -19.07 1.36 -4.84
N ASP A 183 -20.33 0.96 -4.64
CA ASP A 183 -21.02 1.18 -3.38
C ASP A 183 -20.44 0.28 -2.26
N GLU A 184 -20.76 0.61 -1.02
CA GLU A 184 -20.18 -0.03 0.17
C GLU A 184 -20.44 -1.56 0.20
N GLN A 185 -21.66 -2.00 -0.12
CA GLN A 185 -22.00 -3.42 -0.13
C GLN A 185 -21.20 -4.17 -1.21
N THR A 186 -21.17 -3.64 -2.42
CA THR A 186 -20.42 -4.24 -3.54
C THR A 186 -18.91 -4.23 -3.27
N SER A 187 -18.40 -3.17 -2.62
CA SER A 187 -17.02 -3.08 -2.18
C SER A 187 -16.65 -4.20 -1.20
N ALA A 188 -17.48 -4.44 -0.19
CA ALA A 188 -17.28 -5.53 0.76
C ALA A 188 -17.26 -6.91 0.08
N GLU A 189 -18.14 -7.15 -0.91
CA GLU A 189 -18.15 -8.40 -1.68
C GLU A 189 -16.86 -8.60 -2.49
N VAL A 190 -16.37 -7.53 -3.14
CA VAL A 190 -15.11 -7.59 -3.92
C VAL A 190 -13.92 -7.84 -3.01
N LEU A 191 -13.85 -7.17 -1.85
CA LEU A 191 -12.77 -7.37 -0.88
C LEU A 191 -12.79 -8.79 -0.28
N ALA A 192 -13.96 -9.31 0.06
CA ALA A 192 -14.12 -10.69 0.53
C ALA A 192 -13.67 -11.73 -0.53
N ALA A 193 -13.95 -11.47 -1.82
CA ALA A 193 -13.48 -12.31 -2.91
C ALA A 193 -11.93 -12.24 -3.03
N MET A 194 -11.33 -11.05 -2.89
CA MET A 194 -9.86 -10.90 -2.88
C MET A 194 -9.22 -11.62 -1.68
N GLU A 195 -9.82 -11.53 -0.50
CA GLU A 195 -9.38 -12.24 0.71
C GLU A 195 -9.43 -13.77 0.49
N THR A 196 -10.52 -14.26 -0.11
CA THR A 196 -10.66 -15.69 -0.44
C THR A 196 -9.55 -16.15 -1.38
N VAL A 197 -9.27 -15.41 -2.45
CA VAL A 197 -8.18 -15.76 -3.38
C VAL A 197 -6.83 -15.67 -2.70
N ASN A 198 -6.56 -14.65 -1.87
CA ASN A 198 -5.32 -14.54 -1.12
C ASN A 198 -5.10 -15.77 -0.24
N ARG A 199 -6.12 -16.22 0.50
CA ARG A 199 -6.07 -17.38 1.39
C ARG A 199 -5.91 -18.70 0.62
N GLU A 200 -6.70 -18.90 -0.44
CA GLU A 200 -6.73 -20.18 -1.19
C GLU A 200 -5.52 -20.35 -2.12
N ARG A 201 -4.99 -19.26 -2.66
CA ARG A 201 -3.88 -19.27 -3.63
C ARG A 201 -2.54 -18.81 -3.05
N GLY A 202 -2.52 -18.27 -1.83
CA GLY A 202 -1.31 -17.73 -1.19
C GLY A 202 -0.69 -16.55 -1.96
N VAL A 203 -1.47 -15.83 -2.79
CA VAL A 203 -0.96 -14.70 -3.56
C VAL A 203 -0.75 -13.49 -2.65
N THR A 204 0.47 -12.96 -2.64
CA THR A 204 0.76 -11.73 -1.87
C THR A 204 0.01 -10.55 -2.46
N THR A 205 -0.79 -9.86 -1.66
CA THR A 205 -1.68 -8.82 -2.18
C THR A 205 -1.39 -7.46 -1.53
N LEU A 206 -1.15 -6.46 -2.37
CA LEU A 206 -1.04 -5.06 -1.95
C LEU A 206 -2.20 -4.26 -2.55
N ILE A 207 -3.06 -3.74 -1.68
CA ILE A 207 -4.18 -2.87 -2.06
C ILE A 207 -3.80 -1.44 -1.72
N VAL A 208 -3.77 -0.57 -2.72
CA VAL A 208 -3.61 0.88 -2.53
C VAL A 208 -4.98 1.51 -2.52
N THR A 209 -5.28 2.29 -1.48
CA THR A 209 -6.58 2.96 -1.34
C THR A 209 -6.51 4.21 -0.47
N HIS A 210 -7.51 5.06 -0.58
CA HIS A 210 -7.81 6.10 0.39
C HIS A 210 -9.05 5.78 1.23
N ASP A 211 -9.74 4.67 0.93
CA ASP A 211 -10.94 4.23 1.62
C ASP A 211 -10.57 3.48 2.93
N ALA A 212 -11.08 3.99 4.05
CA ALA A 212 -10.86 3.41 5.37
C ALA A 212 -11.54 2.04 5.52
N SER A 213 -12.63 1.76 4.81
CA SER A 213 -13.37 0.49 4.90
C SER A 213 -12.51 -0.70 4.46
N VAL A 214 -11.63 -0.51 3.48
CA VAL A 214 -10.68 -1.54 3.02
C VAL A 214 -9.77 -2.01 4.16
N THR A 215 -9.45 -1.12 5.10
CA THR A 215 -8.57 -1.45 6.22
C THR A 215 -9.18 -2.46 7.20
N GLU A 216 -10.49 -2.65 7.16
CA GLU A 216 -11.19 -3.64 7.98
C GLU A 216 -11.06 -5.07 7.42
N HIS A 217 -10.76 -5.19 6.13
CA HIS A 217 -10.59 -6.47 5.43
C HIS A 217 -9.15 -7.00 5.43
N VAL A 218 -8.21 -6.28 6.03
CA VAL A 218 -6.80 -6.68 6.08
C VAL A 218 -6.30 -6.72 7.52
N GLU A 219 -5.33 -7.61 7.79
CA GLU A 219 -4.69 -7.69 9.10
C GLU A 219 -3.66 -6.58 9.31
N ARG A 220 -3.08 -6.04 8.24
CA ARG A 220 -2.07 -5.00 8.29
C ARG A 220 -2.36 -3.86 7.32
N THR A 221 -2.33 -2.65 7.86
CA THR A 221 -2.44 -1.42 7.09
C THR A 221 -1.16 -0.62 7.23
N VAL A 222 -0.59 -0.18 6.12
CA VAL A 222 0.60 0.70 6.09
C VAL A 222 0.15 2.08 5.60
N ARG A 223 0.53 3.13 6.31
CA ARG A 223 0.24 4.50 5.92
C ARG A 223 1.45 5.16 5.28
N ILE A 224 1.26 5.72 4.10
CA ILE A 224 2.25 6.59 3.45
C ILE A 224 1.87 8.06 3.65
N ARG A 225 2.87 8.85 4.03
CA ARG A 225 2.79 10.30 4.12
C ARG A 225 4.08 10.91 3.56
N ASP A 226 3.95 11.90 2.68
CA ASP A 226 5.08 12.63 2.09
C ASP A 226 6.16 11.71 1.48
N GLY A 227 5.73 10.69 0.75
CA GLY A 227 6.61 9.74 0.08
C GLY A 227 7.38 8.78 1.00
N ARG A 228 6.97 8.65 2.27
CA ARG A 228 7.58 7.76 3.29
C ARG A 228 6.53 6.91 3.98
N THR A 229 6.93 5.77 4.49
CA THR A 229 6.12 5.00 5.43
C THR A 229 6.06 5.75 6.76
N SER A 230 4.86 6.00 7.26
CA SER A 230 4.60 6.79 8.48
C SER A 230 4.18 5.93 9.65
N THR A 231 3.04 5.23 9.52
CA THR A 231 2.53 4.33 10.56
C THR A 231 2.12 2.99 9.98
N GLU A 232 2.07 1.98 10.84
CA GLU A 232 1.50 0.66 10.56
C GLU A 232 0.43 0.33 11.58
N THR A 233 -0.70 -0.16 11.14
CA THR A 233 -1.76 -0.69 12.01
C THR A 233 -1.83 -2.19 11.83
N LEU A 234 -1.63 -2.92 12.92
CA LEU A 234 -1.80 -4.37 12.98
C LEU A 234 -3.13 -4.70 13.66
N ARG A 235 -3.96 -5.47 12.97
CA ARG A 235 -5.22 -5.99 13.49
C ARG A 235 -5.07 -7.46 13.83
N ARG A 236 -5.52 -7.84 15.02
CA ARG A 236 -5.56 -9.24 15.44
C ARG A 236 -6.96 -9.57 15.92
N THR A 237 -7.47 -10.71 15.46
CA THR A 237 -8.68 -11.29 16.01
C THR A 237 -8.27 -12.14 17.20
N GLY A 238 -8.72 -11.78 18.39
CA GLY A 238 -8.53 -12.52 19.62
C GLY A 238 -9.87 -12.97 20.18
N THR A 239 -9.85 -13.75 21.26
CA THR A 239 -11.05 -14.13 22.00
C THR A 239 -10.99 -13.42 23.36
N ASP A 240 -12.07 -12.74 23.77
CA ASP A 240 -12.17 -12.17 25.10
C ASP A 240 -12.34 -13.26 26.17
N HIS A 241 -12.37 -12.85 27.44
CA HIS A 241 -12.56 -13.76 28.57
C HIS A 241 -13.93 -14.47 28.57
N GLU A 242 -14.88 -14.01 27.74
CA GLU A 242 -16.22 -14.58 27.58
C GLU A 242 -16.35 -15.43 26.31
N GLY A 243 -15.24 -15.69 25.58
CA GLY A 243 -15.21 -16.50 24.36
C GLY A 243 -15.71 -15.77 23.12
N ARG A 244 -15.91 -14.45 23.17
CA ARG A 244 -16.34 -13.64 22.02
C ARG A 244 -15.12 -13.22 21.19
N SER A 245 -15.28 -13.26 19.87
CA SER A 245 -14.25 -12.75 18.95
C SER A 245 -14.14 -11.22 19.09
N VAL A 246 -12.97 -10.74 19.51
CA VAL A 246 -12.67 -9.31 19.63
C VAL A 246 -11.55 -8.97 18.66
N ARG A 247 -11.77 -7.96 17.84
CA ARG A 247 -10.74 -7.42 16.94
C ARG A 247 -10.03 -6.27 17.65
N THR A 248 -8.73 -6.42 17.89
CA THR A 248 -7.87 -5.37 18.43
C THR A 248 -7.02 -4.78 17.33
N ALA A 249 -6.85 -3.46 17.33
CA ALA A 249 -5.98 -2.74 16.39
C ALA A 249 -4.92 -1.99 17.20
N HIS A 250 -3.65 -2.19 16.81
CA HIS A 250 -2.52 -1.46 17.39
C HIS A 250 -1.82 -0.68 16.30
N GLU A 251 -1.69 0.62 16.49
CA GLU A 251 -0.95 1.51 15.58
C GLU A 251 0.48 1.70 16.07
N TYR A 252 1.43 1.61 15.16
CA TYR A 252 2.86 1.78 15.40
C TYR A 252 3.39 2.88 14.47
N ALA A 253 4.19 3.80 14.99
CA ALA A 253 5.00 4.68 14.16
C ALA A 253 6.18 3.89 13.59
N VAL A 254 6.44 4.06 12.29
CA VAL A 254 7.54 3.37 11.63
C VAL A 254 8.82 4.16 11.79
N LEU A 255 9.87 3.49 12.30
CA LEU A 255 11.22 4.03 12.39
C LEU A 255 12.00 3.62 11.13
N ASP A 256 12.47 4.59 10.33
CA ASP A 256 13.28 4.29 9.15
C ASP A 256 14.72 3.89 9.54
N ARG A 257 15.50 3.42 8.56
CA ARG A 257 16.89 2.98 8.78
C ARG A 257 17.82 4.08 9.30
N ALA A 258 17.45 5.35 9.14
CA ALA A 258 18.20 6.48 9.66
C ALA A 258 17.75 6.91 11.07
N GLY A 259 16.84 6.14 11.70
CA GLY A 259 16.27 6.45 13.00
C GLY A 259 15.25 7.60 12.98
N ARG A 260 14.61 7.87 11.86
CA ARG A 260 13.58 8.92 11.73
C ARG A 260 12.20 8.27 11.78
N MET A 261 11.27 8.94 12.46
CA MET A 261 9.84 8.64 12.41
C MET A 261 9.04 9.92 12.19
N GLN A 262 7.87 9.77 11.58
CA GLN A 262 6.88 10.84 11.50
C GLN A 262 5.90 10.71 12.66
N LEU A 263 5.80 11.72 13.50
CA LEU A 263 4.77 11.75 14.52
C LEU A 263 3.38 11.82 13.87
N PRO A 264 2.38 11.07 14.38
CA PRO A 264 1.00 11.22 13.96
C PRO A 264 0.53 12.66 14.03
N ALA A 265 -0.28 13.10 13.05
CA ALA A 265 -0.68 14.51 12.94
C ALA A 265 -1.55 14.97 14.13
N ASP A 266 -2.36 14.08 14.66
CA ASP A 266 -3.17 14.28 15.87
C ASP A 266 -2.30 14.49 17.11
N PHE A 267 -1.18 13.78 17.27
CA PHE A 267 -0.23 13.98 18.35
C PHE A 267 0.47 15.35 18.25
N VAL A 268 0.89 15.71 17.02
CA VAL A 268 1.49 17.02 16.75
C VAL A 268 0.51 18.14 17.09
N SER A 269 -0.76 17.98 16.72
CA SER A 269 -1.81 18.96 16.98
C SER A 269 -2.20 19.00 18.48
N ALA A 270 -2.41 17.84 19.10
CA ALA A 270 -2.83 17.75 20.51
C ALA A 270 -1.79 18.30 21.49
N LEU A 271 -0.50 18.16 21.16
CA LEU A 271 0.61 18.67 21.96
C LEU A 271 1.12 20.02 21.47
N GLU A 272 0.47 20.63 20.48
CA GLU A 272 0.87 21.92 19.87
C GLU A 272 2.36 21.94 19.47
N LEU A 273 2.89 20.81 18.99
CA LEU A 273 4.29 20.72 18.57
C LEU A 273 4.53 21.58 17.33
N ARG A 274 5.59 22.42 17.40
CA ARG A 274 5.98 23.32 16.32
C ARG A 274 7.39 22.97 15.80
N GLU A 275 8.17 23.95 15.40
CA GLU A 275 9.50 23.81 14.79
C GLU A 275 10.51 23.04 15.64
N ARG A 276 10.39 23.11 16.97
CA ARG A 276 11.32 22.49 17.91
C ARG A 276 10.56 21.69 18.95
N VAL A 277 11.09 20.51 19.25
CA VAL A 277 10.60 19.65 20.32
C VAL A 277 11.74 19.32 21.27
N GLN A 278 11.43 19.20 22.54
CA GLN A 278 12.36 18.70 23.54
C GLN A 278 12.21 17.19 23.63
N LEU A 279 13.35 16.48 23.53
CA LEU A 279 13.41 15.05 23.69
C LEU A 279 14.05 14.72 25.05
N THR A 280 13.44 13.83 25.81
CA THR A 280 13.98 13.30 27.05
C THR A 280 13.91 11.77 27.00
N LEU A 281 15.05 11.12 27.24
CA LEU A 281 15.11 9.67 27.35
C LEU A 281 14.72 9.29 28.79
N GLU A 282 13.64 8.55 28.93
CA GLU A 282 13.18 7.91 30.14
C GLU A 282 13.62 6.43 30.14
N PRO A 283 13.54 5.68 31.25
CA PRO A 283 14.02 4.30 31.32
C PRO A 283 13.36 3.33 30.30
N ASP A 284 12.12 3.60 29.90
CA ASP A 284 11.28 2.71 29.08
C ASP A 284 10.67 3.41 27.85
N HIS A 285 10.85 4.74 27.69
CA HIS A 285 10.30 5.50 26.57
C HIS A 285 11.07 6.79 26.27
N VAL A 286 10.78 7.40 25.12
CA VAL A 286 11.23 8.75 24.78
C VAL A 286 10.06 9.72 24.94
N ARG A 287 10.22 10.71 25.82
CA ARG A 287 9.25 11.78 25.98
C ARG A 287 9.50 12.89 24.95
N VAL A 288 8.44 13.31 24.28
CA VAL A 288 8.44 14.44 23.33
C VAL A 288 7.57 15.54 23.92
N ALA A 289 8.10 16.74 24.04
CA ALA A 289 7.40 17.90 24.57
C ALA A 289 7.63 19.12 23.66
N PRO A 290 6.75 20.15 23.70
CA PRO A 290 6.99 21.42 23.01
C PRO A 290 8.32 22.03 23.41
N GLY A 291 9.09 22.49 22.42
CA GLY A 291 10.33 23.23 22.67
C GLY A 291 10.02 24.63 23.19
N GLN A 292 10.84 25.13 24.12
CA GLN A 292 10.70 26.52 24.58
C GLN A 292 11.03 27.49 23.43
N GLU A 293 10.14 28.42 23.13
CA GLU A 293 10.44 29.52 22.22
C GLU A 293 11.50 30.42 22.88
N ARG A 294 12.61 30.67 22.16
CA ARG A 294 13.54 31.74 22.53
C ARG A 294 12.86 33.07 22.23
N GLY A 295 12.10 33.59 23.17
CA GLY A 295 11.48 34.90 23.03
C GLY A 295 10.79 35.34 24.31
N GLY A 296 11.49 36.09 25.19
CA GLY A 296 10.81 36.88 26.19
C GLY A 296 11.37 36.86 27.62
N GLN A 297 12.68 36.72 27.83
CA GLN A 297 13.23 36.87 29.20
C GLN A 297 14.56 37.65 29.32
N GLU A 298 14.81 38.60 28.43
CA GLU A 298 15.98 39.49 28.60
C GLU A 298 15.60 40.96 28.82
N HIS A 299 14.31 41.29 28.91
CA HIS A 299 13.93 42.73 29.07
C HIS A 299 13.28 43.11 30.39
N THR A 300 13.10 42.16 31.35
CA THR A 300 12.39 42.46 32.61
C THR A 300 13.36 42.71 33.79
N ASP A 301 14.57 42.21 33.77
CA ASP A 301 15.55 42.40 34.89
C ASP A 301 16.38 43.70 34.75
N ALA A 302 16.61 44.19 33.50
CA ALA A 302 17.32 45.44 33.29
C ALA A 302 16.51 46.71 33.66
N GLN A 303 15.19 46.60 33.70
CA GLN A 303 14.35 47.73 34.15
C GLN A 303 14.07 47.75 35.65
N ARG A 304 14.24 46.68 36.36
CA ARG A 304 14.13 46.67 37.82
C ARG A 304 15.36 47.23 38.53
N THR A 305 16.54 47.02 37.94
CA THR A 305 17.81 47.53 38.54
C THR A 305 17.97 49.04 38.35
N ARG A 306 17.50 49.61 37.25
CA ARG A 306 17.53 51.10 37.02
C ARG A 306 16.54 51.90 37.86
N ARG A 307 15.45 51.31 38.33
CA ARG A 307 14.48 51.98 39.21
C ARG A 307 14.89 51.99 40.71
N GLN A 308 15.88 51.19 41.10
CA GLN A 308 16.41 51.22 42.47
C GLN A 308 17.65 52.13 42.68
N GLU A 309 18.30 52.55 41.57
CA GLU A 309 19.42 53.52 41.64
C GLU A 309 18.98 54.98 41.58
N ASP A 310 17.81 55.27 41.01
CA ASP A 310 17.27 56.68 40.98
C ASP A 310 16.44 57.07 42.21
N ALA A 311 16.42 56.20 43.24
CA ALA A 311 15.71 56.45 44.52
C ALA A 311 16.63 56.52 45.75
N ARG A 312 17.92 56.83 45.54
CA ARG A 312 18.84 57.11 46.65
C ARG A 312 19.49 58.48 46.52
#